data_fa2c3175db298a10a10de9457ae098b0
#
_entry.id   fa2c3175db298a10a10de9457ae098b0
#
_cell.length_a   1.000
_cell.length_b   1.000
_cell.length_c   1.000
_cell.angle_alpha   90.00
_cell.angle_beta   90.00
_cell.angle_gamma   90.00
#
_symmetry.space_group_name_H-M   'P 1'
#
loop_
_entity.id
_entity.type
_entity.pdbx_description
1 polymer ?
#
loop_
_entity_poly.entity_id
_entity_poly.type
_entity_poly.pdbx_seq_one_letter_code
_entity_poly.pdbx_strand_id
1 'polypeptide(L)'
;LISEATAHYMAAQVEAGADALMLFDSWAEGLPNNIFREVIIAPTKKLVARLREMGVTVPIIGFPRGASAMLPEYVQETGITAVGLDTAAVPAFVNAALPAGFPVQGHLDPLLLIEGGQRLDDRVRELISAYEGRPHVFNLGHGIRPETPIAHVERVLEIIRKG
;
A
#
# COMPACT_ATOMS: atom_id res chain seq x y z
N LEU A 1 18.68 -15.03 -2.46
CA LEU A 1 18.16 -15.66 -3.67
C LEU A 1 16.83 -15.00 -4.10
N ILE A 2 15.76 -15.05 -3.26
CA ILE A 2 14.42 -14.49 -3.61
C ILE A 2 14.51 -13.00 -3.95
N SER A 3 15.10 -12.17 -3.08
CA SER A 3 15.22 -10.73 -3.34
C SER A 3 15.94 -10.40 -4.65
N GLU A 4 16.95 -11.17 -5.03
CA GLU A 4 17.68 -10.97 -6.30
C GLU A 4 16.80 -11.31 -7.51
N ALA A 5 16.12 -12.47 -7.48
CA ALA A 5 15.21 -12.87 -8.55
C ALA A 5 14.06 -11.86 -8.69
N THR A 6 13.51 -11.39 -7.57
CA THR A 6 12.46 -10.36 -7.56
C THR A 6 12.96 -9.04 -8.14
N ALA A 7 14.21 -8.62 -7.83
CA ALA A 7 14.78 -7.40 -8.39
C ALA A 7 14.86 -7.47 -9.92
N HIS A 8 15.37 -8.56 -10.47
CA HIS A 8 15.41 -8.75 -11.93
C HIS A 8 14.01 -8.77 -12.57
N TYR A 9 13.06 -9.46 -11.94
CA TYR A 9 11.68 -9.48 -12.41
C TYR A 9 11.03 -8.09 -12.43
N MET A 10 11.23 -7.31 -11.36
CA MET A 10 10.68 -5.95 -11.27
C MET A 10 11.38 -4.97 -12.22
N ALA A 11 12.70 -5.08 -12.40
CA ALA A 11 13.42 -4.27 -13.38
C ALA A 11 12.90 -4.53 -14.80
N ALA A 12 12.65 -5.79 -15.17
CA ALA A 12 12.06 -6.14 -16.45
C ALA A 12 10.64 -5.56 -16.65
N GLN A 13 9.85 -5.41 -15.58
CA GLN A 13 8.55 -4.72 -15.67
C GLN A 13 8.72 -3.24 -16.03
N VAL A 14 9.71 -2.57 -15.46
CA VAL A 14 10.02 -1.16 -15.80
C VAL A 14 10.50 -1.05 -17.24
N GLU A 15 11.37 -1.94 -17.70
CA GLU A 15 11.80 -2.00 -19.10
C GLU A 15 10.62 -2.23 -20.05
N ALA A 16 9.59 -2.97 -19.61
CA ALA A 16 8.37 -3.20 -20.37
C ALA A 16 7.36 -2.03 -20.28
N GLY A 17 7.68 -0.95 -19.54
CA GLY A 17 6.89 0.27 -19.47
C GLY A 17 6.08 0.47 -18.20
N ALA A 18 6.39 -0.19 -17.10
CA ALA A 18 5.74 0.08 -15.82
C ALA A 18 6.20 1.43 -15.24
N ASP A 19 5.24 2.31 -14.91
CA ASP A 19 5.47 3.63 -14.33
C ASP A 19 5.65 3.60 -12.81
N ALA A 20 5.26 2.53 -12.15
CA ALA A 20 5.42 2.30 -10.72
C ALA A 20 5.49 0.80 -10.43
N LEU A 21 6.13 0.45 -9.33
CA LEU A 21 6.24 -0.94 -8.86
C LEU A 21 5.54 -1.10 -7.50
N MET A 22 5.01 -2.28 -7.23
CA MET A 22 4.44 -2.59 -5.92
C MET A 22 4.96 -3.91 -5.38
N LEU A 23 5.44 -3.87 -4.11
CA LEU A 23 5.92 -5.02 -3.35
C LEU A 23 4.82 -5.50 -2.41
N PHE A 24 4.33 -6.71 -2.61
CA PHE A 24 3.30 -7.31 -1.78
C PHE A 24 3.92 -8.28 -0.77
N ASP A 25 3.82 -7.94 0.51
CA ASP A 25 4.18 -8.79 1.64
C ASP A 25 2.90 -9.20 2.38
N SER A 26 2.10 -10.04 1.72
CA SER A 26 0.72 -10.36 2.12
C SER A 26 0.65 -11.20 3.41
N TRP A 27 1.76 -11.76 3.87
CA TRP A 27 1.85 -12.65 5.04
C TRP A 27 2.71 -12.06 6.16
N ALA A 28 2.90 -10.74 6.19
CA ALA A 28 3.71 -10.06 7.19
C ALA A 28 3.02 -9.92 8.56
N GLU A 29 1.71 -10.16 8.64
CA GLU A 29 0.92 -10.00 9.85
C GLU A 29 1.30 -11.00 10.95
N GLY A 30 1.18 -10.57 12.22
CA GLY A 30 1.35 -11.44 13.38
C GLY A 30 2.79 -11.82 13.72
N LEU A 31 3.78 -11.28 13.02
CA LEU A 31 5.18 -11.54 13.31
C LEU A 31 5.65 -10.75 14.55
N PRO A 32 6.46 -11.36 15.42
CA PRO A 32 7.19 -10.61 16.45
C PRO A 32 8.10 -9.54 15.82
N ASN A 33 8.28 -8.40 16.48
CA ASN A 33 9.00 -7.25 15.94
C ASN A 33 10.40 -7.57 15.41
N ASN A 34 11.16 -8.41 16.15
CA ASN A 34 12.49 -8.84 15.71
C ASN A 34 12.45 -9.68 14.44
N ILE A 35 11.46 -10.57 14.31
CA ILE A 35 11.26 -11.40 13.11
C ILE A 35 10.80 -10.53 11.95
N PHE A 36 9.87 -9.58 12.18
CA PHE A 36 9.45 -8.64 11.16
C PHE A 36 10.63 -7.85 10.56
N ARG A 37 11.56 -7.39 11.40
CA ARG A 37 12.80 -6.73 10.93
C ARG A 37 13.65 -7.66 10.05
N GLU A 38 13.82 -8.89 10.50
CA GLU A 38 14.68 -9.88 9.83
C GLU A 38 14.11 -10.35 8.50
N VAL A 39 12.80 -10.67 8.45
CA VAL A 39 12.22 -11.35 7.29
C VAL A 39 11.39 -10.43 6.37
N ILE A 40 11.03 -9.21 6.82
CA ILE A 40 10.28 -8.23 6.03
C ILE A 40 11.14 -6.99 5.74
N ILE A 41 11.61 -6.26 6.76
CA ILE A 41 12.32 -5.00 6.54
C ILE A 41 13.66 -5.24 5.83
N ALA A 42 14.50 -6.11 6.35
CA ALA A 42 15.84 -6.32 5.81
C ALA A 42 15.83 -6.83 4.35
N PRO A 43 15.01 -7.83 3.96
CA PRO A 43 14.91 -8.25 2.56
C PRO A 43 14.34 -7.17 1.65
N THR A 44 13.33 -6.40 2.09
CA THR A 44 12.77 -5.31 1.32
C THR A 44 13.79 -4.21 1.08
N LYS A 45 14.53 -3.79 2.13
CA LYS A 45 15.63 -2.83 2.03
C LYS A 45 16.66 -3.25 0.97
N LYS A 46 17.08 -4.52 1.05
CA LYS A 46 18.05 -5.10 0.09
C LYS A 46 17.49 -5.11 -1.34
N LEU A 47 16.22 -5.47 -1.50
CA LEU A 47 15.56 -5.50 -2.80
C LEU A 47 15.46 -4.10 -3.42
N VAL A 48 15.01 -3.12 -2.63
CA VAL A 48 14.90 -1.72 -3.11
C VAL A 48 16.26 -1.16 -3.48
N ALA A 49 17.29 -1.38 -2.64
CA ALA A 49 18.67 -0.96 -2.95
C ALA A 49 19.14 -1.59 -4.27
N ARG A 50 18.91 -2.89 -4.46
CA ARG A 50 19.29 -3.60 -5.70
C ARG A 50 18.59 -3.03 -6.93
N LEU A 51 17.29 -2.72 -6.84
CA LEU A 51 16.55 -2.06 -7.93
C LEU A 51 17.17 -0.70 -8.28
N ARG A 52 17.56 0.10 -7.29
CA ARG A 52 18.22 1.40 -7.52
C ARG A 52 19.59 1.23 -8.17
N GLU A 53 20.40 0.24 -7.77
CA GLU A 53 21.65 -0.12 -8.43
C GLU A 53 21.46 -0.51 -9.89
N MET A 54 20.35 -1.18 -10.22
CA MET A 54 19.98 -1.56 -11.60
C MET A 54 19.42 -0.39 -12.42
N GLY A 55 19.37 0.84 -11.86
CA GLY A 55 18.90 2.03 -12.56
C GLY A 55 17.38 2.24 -12.54
N VAL A 56 16.65 1.47 -11.75
CA VAL A 56 15.19 1.66 -11.57
C VAL A 56 14.95 2.95 -10.81
N THR A 57 14.26 3.92 -11.41
CA THR A 57 13.96 5.25 -10.83
C THR A 57 12.49 5.44 -10.50
N VAL A 58 11.60 4.61 -11.06
CA VAL A 58 10.16 4.68 -10.82
C VAL A 58 9.79 4.51 -9.35
N PRO A 59 8.63 5.04 -8.91
CA PRO A 59 8.14 4.84 -7.55
C PRO A 59 8.00 3.36 -7.19
N ILE A 60 8.31 3.04 -5.93
CA ILE A 60 8.14 1.70 -5.36
C ILE A 60 7.19 1.80 -4.17
N ILE A 61 6.06 1.14 -4.26
CA ILE A 61 5.05 1.06 -3.20
C ILE A 61 5.28 -0.23 -2.42
N GLY A 62 5.55 -0.13 -1.12
CA GLY A 62 5.62 -1.30 -0.25
C GLY A 62 4.26 -1.60 0.36
N PHE A 63 3.84 -2.87 0.43
CA PHE A 63 2.60 -3.30 1.07
C PHE A 63 2.89 -4.42 2.09
N PRO A 64 3.35 -4.06 3.32
CA PRO A 64 3.55 -5.00 4.40
C PRO A 64 2.22 -5.20 5.14
N ARG A 65 1.37 -6.11 4.66
CA ARG A 65 0.06 -6.35 5.24
C ARG A 65 0.16 -6.69 6.73
N GLY A 66 -0.63 -6.03 7.58
CA GLY A 66 -0.63 -6.27 9.02
C GLY A 66 0.58 -5.70 9.76
N ALA A 67 1.40 -4.86 9.13
CA ALA A 67 2.58 -4.25 9.76
C ALA A 67 2.25 -3.42 11.00
N SER A 68 1.05 -2.80 11.06
CA SER A 68 0.56 -2.07 12.23
C SER A 68 1.61 -1.11 12.83
N ALA A 69 2.03 -1.32 14.07
CA ALA A 69 3.03 -0.50 14.76
C ALA A 69 4.43 -0.53 14.10
N MET A 70 4.74 -1.52 13.29
CA MET A 70 6.02 -1.60 12.55
C MET A 70 6.04 -0.77 11.26
N LEU A 71 4.90 -0.21 10.85
CA LEU A 71 4.78 0.56 9.62
C LEU A 71 5.74 1.75 9.53
N PRO A 72 5.93 2.58 10.59
CA PRO A 72 6.88 3.68 10.55
C PRO A 72 8.32 3.23 10.32
N GLU A 73 8.75 2.18 11.00
CA GLU A 73 10.09 1.60 10.84
C GLU A 73 10.28 1.02 9.43
N TYR A 74 9.27 0.33 8.91
CA TYR A 74 9.28 -0.18 7.55
C TYR A 74 9.48 0.93 6.52
N VAL A 75 8.73 2.03 6.64
CA VAL A 75 8.85 3.20 5.76
C VAL A 75 10.24 3.84 5.84
N GLN A 76 10.78 4.00 7.05
CA GLN A 76 12.07 4.66 7.27
C GLN A 76 13.26 3.83 6.74
N GLU A 77 13.19 2.51 6.86
CA GLU A 77 14.34 1.64 6.64
C GLU A 77 14.41 1.05 5.22
N THR A 78 13.28 0.89 4.53
CA THR A 78 13.25 0.10 3.29
C THR A 78 13.61 0.89 2.02
N GLY A 79 13.51 2.22 2.04
CA GLY A 79 13.76 3.05 0.87
C GLY A 79 12.63 3.06 -0.17
N ILE A 80 11.44 2.55 0.19
CA ILE A 80 10.23 2.69 -0.63
C ILE A 80 9.82 4.15 -0.77
N THR A 81 9.05 4.48 -1.79
CA THR A 81 8.59 5.85 -2.08
C THR A 81 7.13 6.10 -1.69
N ALA A 82 6.37 5.04 -1.46
CA ALA A 82 5.01 5.09 -0.96
C ALA A 82 4.70 3.80 -0.21
N VAL A 83 3.68 3.80 0.64
CA VAL A 83 3.26 2.60 1.37
C VAL A 83 1.78 2.30 1.16
N GLY A 84 1.49 1.04 0.85
CA GLY A 84 0.14 0.49 0.84
C GLY A 84 -0.32 0.17 2.26
N LEU A 85 -1.55 0.54 2.55
CA LEU A 85 -2.21 0.35 3.83
C LEU A 85 -3.27 -0.75 3.68
N ASP A 86 -3.34 -1.64 4.65
CA ASP A 86 -4.39 -2.65 4.73
C ASP A 86 -5.66 -2.14 5.44
N THR A 87 -6.70 -2.95 5.46
CA THR A 87 -8.01 -2.61 6.03
C THR A 87 -7.97 -2.29 7.53
N ALA A 88 -6.95 -2.74 8.25
CA ALA A 88 -6.80 -2.49 9.68
C ALA A 88 -6.10 -1.16 9.99
N ALA A 89 -5.59 -0.46 8.96
CA ALA A 89 -4.92 0.82 9.16
C ALA A 89 -5.87 1.87 9.75
N VAL A 90 -5.35 2.61 10.74
CA VAL A 90 -6.07 3.70 11.40
C VAL A 90 -5.52 5.03 10.87
N PRO A 91 -6.32 5.85 10.15
CA PRO A 91 -5.82 7.07 9.53
C PRO A 91 -5.11 8.03 10.48
N ALA A 92 -5.65 8.21 11.69
CA ALA A 92 -5.03 9.07 12.70
C ALA A 92 -3.63 8.59 13.11
N PHE A 93 -3.43 7.27 13.25
CA PHE A 93 -2.10 6.69 13.52
C PHE A 93 -1.16 6.88 12.33
N VAL A 94 -1.64 6.59 11.11
CA VAL A 94 -0.85 6.76 9.88
C VAL A 94 -0.37 8.20 9.72
N ASN A 95 -1.26 9.17 9.94
CA ASN A 95 -0.93 10.60 9.82
C ASN A 95 0.04 11.09 10.89
N ALA A 96 -0.03 10.53 12.10
CA ALA A 96 0.87 10.90 13.20
C ALA A 96 2.24 10.21 13.12
N ALA A 97 2.29 8.97 12.62
CA ALA A 97 3.47 8.12 12.70
C ALA A 97 4.35 8.14 11.44
N LEU A 98 3.78 8.41 10.28
CA LEU A 98 4.55 8.48 9.03
C LEU A 98 5.07 9.91 8.79
N PRO A 99 6.20 10.07 8.07
CA PRO A 99 6.71 11.38 7.70
C PRO A 99 5.64 12.25 7.01
N ALA A 100 5.64 13.54 7.30
CA ALA A 100 4.73 14.49 6.66
C ALA A 100 4.92 14.44 5.13
N GLY A 101 3.79 14.35 4.39
CA GLY A 101 3.82 14.27 2.94
C GLY A 101 4.28 12.92 2.35
N PHE A 102 4.59 11.91 3.17
CA PHE A 102 4.92 10.58 2.64
C PHE A 102 3.68 9.95 2.01
N PRO A 103 3.72 9.52 0.72
CA PRO A 103 2.56 9.01 0.00
C PRO A 103 2.03 7.70 0.59
N VAL A 104 0.70 7.58 0.66
CA VAL A 104 0.03 6.35 1.09
C VAL A 104 -0.95 5.88 0.04
N GLN A 105 -1.21 4.58 -0.01
CA GLN A 105 -2.21 3.96 -0.88
C GLN A 105 -3.14 3.07 -0.05
N GLY A 106 -4.42 3.11 -0.34
CA GLY A 106 -5.42 2.24 0.32
C GLY A 106 -6.52 3.10 0.93
N HIS A 107 -7.29 2.59 1.86
CA HIS A 107 -7.38 1.23 2.42
C HIS A 107 -8.86 0.86 2.66
N LEU A 108 -9.69 1.07 1.63
CA LEU A 108 -11.09 0.69 1.72
C LEU A 108 -11.24 -0.82 1.91
N ASP A 109 -12.12 -1.23 2.84
CA ASP A 109 -12.41 -2.64 3.06
C ASP A 109 -13.15 -3.24 1.85
N PRO A 110 -12.63 -4.31 1.23
CA PRO A 110 -13.32 -5.01 0.14
C PRO A 110 -14.69 -5.59 0.53
N LEU A 111 -14.89 -5.92 1.80
CA LEU A 111 -16.19 -6.42 2.27
C LEU A 111 -17.25 -5.31 2.27
N LEU A 112 -16.85 -4.10 2.64
CA LEU A 112 -17.73 -2.94 2.57
C LEU A 112 -18.08 -2.58 1.11
N LEU A 113 -17.14 -2.80 0.19
CA LEU A 113 -17.40 -2.65 -1.25
C LEU A 113 -18.44 -3.66 -1.76
N ILE A 114 -18.47 -4.89 -1.21
CA ILE A 114 -19.52 -5.87 -1.52
C ILE A 114 -20.87 -5.42 -0.94
N GLU A 115 -20.89 -4.93 0.30
CA GLU A 115 -22.11 -4.46 0.98
C GLU A 115 -22.75 -3.30 0.23
N GLY A 116 -21.96 -2.29 -0.17
CA GLY A 116 -22.45 -1.11 -0.88
C GLY A 116 -23.25 -0.16 0.02
N GLY A 117 -24.13 0.63 -0.60
CA GLY A 117 -25.08 1.51 0.10
C GLY A 117 -24.43 2.69 0.82
N GLN A 118 -25.18 3.28 1.78
CA GLN A 118 -24.74 4.49 2.48
C GLN A 118 -23.45 4.31 3.28
N ARG A 119 -23.26 3.14 3.88
CA ARG A 119 -22.03 2.84 4.65
C ARG A 119 -20.77 2.88 3.78
N LEU A 120 -20.87 2.36 2.55
CA LEU A 120 -19.78 2.47 1.57
C LEU A 120 -19.50 3.93 1.23
N ASP A 121 -20.55 4.69 0.89
CA ASP A 121 -20.44 6.10 0.54
C ASP A 121 -19.77 6.92 1.65
N ASP A 122 -20.20 6.72 2.90
CA ASP A 122 -19.68 7.45 4.05
C ASP A 122 -18.21 7.09 4.32
N ARG A 123 -17.85 5.80 4.21
CA ARG A 123 -16.48 5.36 4.42
C ARG A 123 -15.53 5.87 3.33
N VAL A 124 -15.96 5.93 2.09
CA VAL A 124 -15.16 6.51 1.01
C VAL A 124 -14.86 7.99 1.28
N ARG A 125 -15.88 8.78 1.66
CA ARG A 125 -15.70 10.20 1.99
C ARG A 125 -14.82 10.40 3.22
N GLU A 126 -15.01 9.57 4.26
CA GLU A 126 -14.16 9.58 5.45
C GLU A 126 -12.69 9.35 5.12
N LEU A 127 -12.38 8.36 4.27
CA LEU A 127 -11.00 8.09 3.86
C LEU A 127 -10.39 9.22 3.04
N ILE A 128 -11.14 9.81 2.12
CA ILE A 128 -10.68 10.98 1.35
C ILE A 128 -10.34 12.12 2.31
N SER A 129 -11.26 12.46 3.22
CA SER A 129 -11.06 13.53 4.19
C SER A 129 -9.92 13.24 5.16
N ALA A 130 -9.76 11.99 5.60
CA ALA A 130 -8.71 11.60 6.55
C ALA A 130 -7.29 11.77 6.00
N TYR A 131 -7.13 11.71 4.67
CA TYR A 131 -5.83 11.91 4.00
C TYR A 131 -5.74 13.24 3.25
N GLU A 132 -6.65 14.17 3.50
CA GLU A 132 -6.57 15.52 2.95
C GLU A 132 -5.23 16.17 3.35
N GLY A 133 -4.54 16.76 2.36
CA GLY A 133 -3.19 17.32 2.57
C GLY A 133 -2.03 16.31 2.55
N ARG A 134 -2.31 15.00 2.42
CA ARG A 134 -1.30 13.95 2.20
C ARG A 134 -1.45 13.36 0.79
N PRO A 135 -0.38 13.12 0.04
CA PRO A 135 -0.47 12.37 -1.21
C PRO A 135 -1.11 10.99 -0.97
N HIS A 136 -2.29 10.76 -1.55
CA HIS A 136 -3.08 9.56 -1.33
C HIS A 136 -3.55 8.96 -2.64
N VAL A 137 -3.21 7.70 -2.86
CA VAL A 137 -3.77 6.88 -3.94
C VAL A 137 -4.92 6.07 -3.35
N PHE A 138 -6.16 6.45 -3.68
CA PHE A 138 -7.32 5.71 -3.20
C PHE A 138 -7.31 4.28 -3.76
N ASN A 139 -7.39 3.30 -2.88
CA ASN A 139 -7.42 1.89 -3.24
C ASN A 139 -8.12 1.08 -2.14
N LEU A 140 -8.35 -0.21 -2.41
CA LEU A 140 -8.76 -1.16 -1.39
C LEU A 140 -7.57 -1.51 -0.48
N GLY A 141 -7.86 -1.89 0.76
CA GLY A 141 -6.87 -2.39 1.71
C GLY A 141 -6.49 -3.87 1.51
N HIS A 142 -7.11 -4.54 0.54
CA HIS A 142 -6.78 -5.88 0.07
C HIS A 142 -7.37 -6.10 -1.33
N GLY A 143 -7.11 -7.27 -1.94
CA GLY A 143 -7.64 -7.61 -3.25
C GLY A 143 -9.18 -7.56 -3.30
N ILE A 144 -9.71 -7.07 -4.42
CA ILE A 144 -11.16 -7.08 -4.69
C ILE A 144 -11.69 -8.52 -4.69
N ARG A 145 -12.90 -8.69 -4.18
CA ARG A 145 -13.55 -10.01 -4.15
C ARG A 145 -14.35 -10.26 -5.44
N PRO A 146 -14.41 -11.50 -5.94
CA PRO A 146 -15.16 -11.83 -7.16
C PRO A 146 -16.65 -11.50 -7.07
N GLU A 147 -17.22 -11.50 -5.86
CA GLU A 147 -18.62 -11.22 -5.58
C GLU A 147 -18.97 -9.73 -5.62
N THR A 148 -17.97 -8.86 -5.75
CA THR A 148 -18.19 -7.41 -5.72
C THR A 148 -19.04 -6.95 -6.91
N PRO A 149 -20.19 -6.29 -6.67
CA PRO A 149 -20.99 -5.72 -7.74
C PRO A 149 -20.25 -4.60 -8.46
N ILE A 150 -20.23 -4.62 -9.79
CA ILE A 150 -19.58 -3.58 -10.61
C ILE A 150 -20.14 -2.20 -10.29
N ALA A 151 -21.45 -2.08 -10.07
CA ALA A 151 -22.12 -0.83 -9.72
C ALA A 151 -21.56 -0.19 -8.44
N HIS A 152 -21.08 -0.99 -7.47
CA HIS A 152 -20.46 -0.45 -6.25
C HIS A 152 -19.06 0.12 -6.55
N VAL A 153 -18.31 -0.50 -7.46
CA VAL A 153 -17.03 0.05 -7.92
C VAL A 153 -17.24 1.38 -8.65
N GLU A 154 -18.22 1.43 -9.55
CA GLU A 154 -18.60 2.65 -10.26
C GLU A 154 -19.02 3.75 -9.27
N ARG A 155 -19.79 3.39 -8.23
CA ARG A 155 -20.19 4.33 -7.17
C ARG A 155 -19.00 4.92 -6.42
N VAL A 156 -18.02 4.11 -6.05
CA VAL A 156 -16.78 4.58 -5.41
C VAL A 156 -16.05 5.56 -6.31
N LEU A 157 -15.89 5.22 -7.59
CA LEU A 157 -15.24 6.11 -8.57
C LEU A 157 -15.98 7.45 -8.74
N GLU A 158 -17.33 7.45 -8.72
CA GLU A 158 -18.11 8.67 -8.75
C GLU A 158 -17.84 9.59 -7.56
N ILE A 159 -17.74 9.02 -6.34
CA ILE A 159 -17.49 9.79 -5.12
C ILE A 159 -16.08 10.39 -5.17
N ILE A 160 -15.07 9.58 -5.54
CA ILE A 160 -13.67 10.03 -5.60
C ILE A 160 -13.49 11.18 -6.61
N ARG A 161 -14.19 11.12 -7.75
CA ARG A 161 -14.07 12.13 -8.81
C ARG A 161 -14.82 13.44 -8.52
N LYS A 162 -15.73 13.45 -7.55
CA LYS A 162 -16.53 14.62 -7.17
C LYS A 162 -15.97 15.35 -5.93
N GLY A 163 -15.11 14.70 -5.18
CA GLY A 163 -14.41 15.27 -4.01
C GLY A 163 -13.07 15.84 -4.42
#